data_055d2e8dac9efcbbad8392f1d6b18f8e
#
_entry.id   055d2e8dac9efcbbad8392f1d6b18f8e
#
_cell.length_a   1.000
_cell.length_b   1.000
_cell.length_c   1.000
_cell.angle_alpha   90.00
_cell.angle_beta   90.00
_cell.angle_gamma   90.00
#
_symmetry.space_group_name_H-M   'P 1'
#
loop_
_entity.id
_entity.type
_entity.pdbx_description
1 polymer ?
#
loop_
_entity_poly.entity_id
_entity_poly.type
_entity_poly.pdbx_seq_one_letter_code
_entity_poly.pdbx_strand_id
1 'polypeptide(L)'
;MHHNALNVLGTALVPCSYDPLTGYFRDGCCHTDEHDQGSHVVCAKVTQEFLDFSLSRGNDLITPRPEFGFAGLQAGDRWCLCALRWKDAFDAGVAPPVVLEATHARALDFLTLAQLQSCAHDAADRS
;
A
#
# COMPACT_ATOMS: atom_id res chain seq x y z
N MET A 1 1.67 4.98 -19.60
CA MET A 1 0.36 4.36 -19.82
C MET A 1 0.12 3.36 -18.71
N HIS A 2 -0.52 3.84 -17.68
CA HIS A 2 -0.62 3.07 -16.44
C HIS A 2 -1.73 2.01 -16.47
N HIS A 3 -2.69 2.15 -17.41
CA HIS A 3 -3.82 1.25 -17.50
C HIS A 3 -3.42 -0.18 -17.92
N ASN A 4 -2.17 -0.41 -18.36
CA ASN A 4 -1.69 -1.72 -18.72
C ASN A 4 -0.96 -2.45 -17.59
N ALA A 5 -0.88 -1.83 -16.41
CA ALA A 5 -0.17 -2.44 -15.30
C ALA A 5 -0.89 -3.68 -14.79
N LEU A 6 -0.12 -4.65 -14.31
CA LEU A 6 -0.65 -5.87 -13.71
C LEU A 6 -0.46 -5.83 -12.20
N ASN A 7 -1.35 -6.52 -11.50
CA ASN A 7 -1.23 -6.72 -10.05
C ASN A 7 -0.42 -8.01 -9.77
N VAL A 8 -0.21 -8.30 -8.49
CA VAL A 8 0.59 -9.46 -8.07
C VAL A 8 -0.06 -10.80 -8.41
N LEU A 9 -1.34 -10.79 -8.79
CA LEU A 9 -2.06 -11.99 -9.22
C LEU A 9 -1.96 -12.21 -10.72
N GLY A 10 -1.34 -11.28 -11.45
CA GLY A 10 -1.20 -11.38 -12.90
C GLY A 10 -2.42 -10.88 -13.66
N THR A 11 -3.35 -10.22 -12.99
CA THR A 11 -4.51 -9.62 -13.63
C THR A 11 -4.37 -8.09 -13.65
N ALA A 12 -5.33 -7.39 -14.23
CA ALA A 12 -5.25 -5.94 -14.35
C ALA A 12 -5.26 -5.27 -12.97
N LEU A 13 -4.35 -4.31 -12.79
CA LEU A 13 -4.26 -3.54 -11.55
C LEU A 13 -5.54 -2.73 -11.37
N VAL A 14 -6.17 -2.86 -10.20
CA VAL A 14 -7.37 -2.09 -9.87
C VAL A 14 -7.00 -0.94 -8.94
N PRO A 15 -7.86 0.10 -8.82
CA PRO A 15 -7.58 1.22 -7.92
C PRO A 15 -7.47 0.78 -6.46
N CYS A 16 -6.57 1.44 -5.73
CA CYS A 16 -6.39 1.23 -4.29
C CYS A 16 -7.34 2.13 -3.50
N SER A 17 -7.28 3.44 -3.73
CA SER A 17 -8.16 4.39 -3.05
C SER A 17 -8.21 5.72 -3.78
N TYR A 18 -9.41 6.29 -3.86
CA TYR A 18 -9.61 7.66 -4.32
C TYR A 18 -9.86 8.63 -3.17
N ASP A 19 -10.20 8.11 -1.98
CA ASP A 19 -10.48 8.92 -0.79
C ASP A 19 -10.07 8.13 0.47
N PRO A 20 -8.86 8.33 0.96
CA PRO A 20 -7.84 9.30 0.52
C PRO A 20 -7.27 8.96 -0.86
N LEU A 21 -7.00 9.98 -1.65
CA LEU A 21 -6.40 9.78 -2.97
C LEU A 21 -4.94 9.35 -2.78
N THR A 22 -4.61 8.16 -3.26
CA THR A 22 -3.32 7.54 -3.03
C THR A 22 -2.56 7.31 -4.33
N GLY A 23 -1.35 6.78 -4.20
CA GLY A 23 -0.48 6.42 -5.30
C GLY A 23 0.65 7.41 -5.49
N TYR A 24 1.77 6.92 -6.02
CA TYR A 24 2.91 7.77 -6.33
C TYR A 24 2.50 8.90 -7.28
N PHE A 25 1.62 8.58 -8.25
CA PHE A 25 1.12 9.58 -9.22
C PHE A 25 -0.16 10.27 -8.76
N ARG A 26 -0.70 9.92 -7.60
CA ARG A 26 -1.96 10.45 -7.07
C ARG A 26 -3.13 10.23 -8.03
N ASP A 27 -3.18 9.06 -8.63
CA ASP A 27 -4.26 8.65 -9.52
C ASP A 27 -5.18 7.59 -8.93
N GLY A 28 -4.99 7.26 -7.65
CA GLY A 28 -5.80 6.27 -6.95
C GLY A 28 -5.26 4.86 -7.05
N CYS A 29 -4.26 4.62 -7.89
CA CYS A 29 -3.69 3.29 -8.14
C CYS A 29 -2.24 3.24 -7.69
N CYS A 30 -1.78 2.05 -7.32
CA CYS A 30 -0.40 1.85 -6.88
C CYS A 30 0.54 1.65 -8.07
N HIS A 31 0.50 2.60 -8.99
CA HIS A 31 1.44 2.63 -10.11
C HIS A 31 2.82 3.09 -9.67
N THR A 32 3.82 2.71 -10.44
CA THR A 32 5.20 3.06 -10.13
C THR A 32 5.99 3.26 -11.42
N ASP A 33 7.17 3.87 -11.29
CA ASP A 33 8.13 3.95 -12.38
C ASP A 33 9.54 3.97 -11.78
N GLU A 34 10.54 4.19 -12.61
CA GLU A 34 11.95 4.17 -12.21
C GLU A 34 12.32 5.31 -11.26
N HIS A 35 11.50 6.36 -11.18
CA HIS A 35 11.75 7.50 -10.29
C HIS A 35 11.12 7.30 -8.91
N ASP A 36 10.27 6.31 -8.75
CA ASP A 36 9.64 5.99 -7.47
C ASP A 36 10.58 5.10 -6.66
N GLN A 37 11.55 5.72 -6.00
CA GLN A 37 12.58 5.00 -5.26
C GLN A 37 12.01 4.20 -4.10
N GLY A 38 10.90 4.65 -3.52
CA GLY A 38 10.25 3.94 -2.43
C GLY A 38 9.42 2.77 -2.90
N SER A 39 9.15 2.67 -4.20
CA SER A 39 8.29 1.63 -4.78
C SER A 39 6.96 1.52 -4.03
N HIS A 40 6.12 2.55 -4.16
CA HIS A 40 4.85 2.66 -3.45
C HIS A 40 3.80 1.79 -4.13
N VAL A 41 3.96 0.48 -4.03
CA VAL A 41 3.24 -0.50 -4.86
C VAL A 41 2.31 -1.41 -4.07
N VAL A 42 2.34 -1.38 -2.74
CA VAL A 42 1.53 -2.27 -1.91
C VAL A 42 0.28 -1.54 -1.45
N CYS A 43 -0.88 -1.93 -1.97
CA CYS A 43 -2.16 -1.39 -1.49
C CYS A 43 -2.55 -2.12 -0.23
N ALA A 44 -2.63 -1.39 0.88
CA ALA A 44 -3.00 -1.98 2.16
C ALA A 44 -4.08 -1.16 2.84
N LYS A 45 -4.90 -1.86 3.62
CA LYS A 45 -5.88 -1.23 4.50
C LYS A 45 -5.18 -1.02 5.84
N VAL A 46 -4.77 0.21 6.11
CA VAL A 46 -3.92 0.49 7.26
C VAL A 46 -4.67 0.28 8.58
N THR A 47 -3.92 -0.13 9.59
CA THR A 47 -4.42 -0.32 10.95
C THR A 47 -3.76 0.70 11.86
N GLN A 48 -4.37 0.97 13.01
CA GLN A 48 -3.74 1.87 13.98
C GLN A 48 -2.38 1.34 14.41
N GLU A 49 -2.28 0.02 14.60
CA GLU A 49 -1.03 -0.61 15.00
C GLU A 49 0.07 -0.36 13.96
N PHE A 50 -0.25 -0.50 12.68
CA PHE A 50 0.71 -0.22 11.61
C PHE A 50 1.09 1.26 11.57
N LEU A 51 0.10 2.16 11.72
CA LEU A 51 0.36 3.60 11.68
C LEU A 51 1.30 4.01 12.80
N ASP A 52 1.10 3.49 13.99
CA ASP A 52 1.96 3.77 15.15
C ASP A 52 3.37 3.20 14.93
N PHE A 53 3.45 2.00 14.39
CA PHE A 53 4.74 1.38 14.06
C PHE A 53 5.51 2.22 13.04
N SER A 54 4.83 2.64 11.97
CA SER A 54 5.44 3.46 10.92
C SER A 54 5.97 4.77 11.49
N LEU A 55 5.20 5.40 12.37
CA LEU A 55 5.63 6.65 13.02
C LEU A 55 6.92 6.40 13.82
N SER A 56 6.98 5.30 14.56
CA SER A 56 8.15 4.96 15.37
C SER A 56 9.39 4.70 14.50
N ARG A 57 9.19 4.33 13.23
CA ARG A 57 10.27 4.06 12.29
C ARG A 57 10.60 5.27 11.42
N GLY A 58 10.06 6.43 11.74
CA GLY A 58 10.37 7.65 11.01
C GLY A 58 9.50 7.88 9.77
N ASN A 59 8.48 7.07 9.56
CA ASN A 59 7.57 7.21 8.44
C ASN A 59 6.20 7.64 8.96
N ASP A 60 6.03 8.96 9.11
CA ASP A 60 4.82 9.55 9.69
C ASP A 60 3.72 9.62 8.63
N LEU A 61 2.74 8.72 8.74
CA LEU A 61 1.57 8.71 7.86
C LEU A 61 0.34 9.31 8.54
N ILE A 62 0.46 9.76 9.78
CA ILE A 62 -0.66 10.23 10.59
C ILE A 62 -0.81 11.74 10.52
N THR A 63 0.30 12.47 10.56
CA THR A 63 0.26 13.93 10.63
C THR A 63 -0.16 14.52 9.29
N PRO A 64 -1.21 15.36 9.26
CA PRO A 64 -1.59 16.03 8.01
C PRO A 64 -0.47 16.90 7.46
N ARG A 65 -0.36 16.91 6.14
CA ARG A 65 0.60 17.75 5.41
C ARG A 65 -0.17 18.53 4.34
N PRO A 66 -0.83 19.63 4.73
CA PRO A 66 -1.67 20.40 3.79
C PRO A 66 -0.91 20.89 2.57
N GLU A 67 0.39 21.18 2.73
CA GLU A 67 1.23 21.65 1.62
C GLU A 67 1.38 20.60 0.51
N PHE A 68 1.13 19.31 0.83
CA PHE A 68 1.16 18.23 -0.15
C PHE A 68 -0.25 17.68 -0.42
N GLY A 69 -1.29 18.34 0.09
CA GLY A 69 -2.65 17.83 -0.07
C GLY A 69 -2.92 16.53 0.69
N PHE A 70 -2.13 16.27 1.74
CA PHE A 70 -2.23 15.02 2.49
C PHE A 70 -2.94 15.27 3.82
N ALA A 71 -4.07 14.60 4.01
CA ALA A 71 -4.90 14.81 5.20
C ALA A 71 -4.51 13.94 6.40
N GLY A 72 -3.50 13.07 6.24
CA GLY A 72 -3.15 12.06 7.24
C GLY A 72 -4.03 10.84 7.10
N LEU A 73 -3.51 9.68 7.51
CA LEU A 73 -4.24 8.42 7.42
C LEU A 73 -4.86 8.07 8.76
N GLN A 74 -6.00 7.39 8.70
CA GLN A 74 -6.69 6.81 9.84
C GLN A 74 -6.84 5.32 9.61
N ALA A 75 -7.01 4.56 10.70
CA ALA A 75 -7.24 3.13 10.59
C ALA A 75 -8.44 2.87 9.67
N GLY A 76 -8.28 1.95 8.73
CA GLY A 76 -9.31 1.63 7.74
C GLY A 76 -9.09 2.27 6.38
N ASP A 77 -8.24 3.28 6.29
CA ASP A 77 -7.90 3.89 5.00
C ASP A 77 -7.05 2.94 4.18
N ARG A 78 -7.19 3.02 2.86
CA ARG A 78 -6.32 2.27 1.94
C ARG A 78 -5.25 3.22 1.40
N TRP A 79 -4.05 2.71 1.29
CA TRP A 79 -2.91 3.53 0.88
C TRP A 79 -1.89 2.68 0.14
N CYS A 80 -1.25 3.27 -0.87
CA CYS A 80 -0.15 2.61 -1.59
C CYS A 80 1.12 2.79 -0.77
N LEU A 81 1.54 1.72 -0.11
CA LEU A 81 2.70 1.73 0.79
C LEU A 81 3.98 1.42 0.04
N CYS A 82 5.08 1.98 0.53
CA CYS A 82 6.41 1.57 0.13
C CYS A 82 6.60 0.09 0.46
N ALA A 83 7.06 -0.70 -0.51
CA ALA A 83 7.19 -2.15 -0.35
C ALA A 83 8.07 -2.52 0.83
N LEU A 84 9.20 -1.84 1.02
CA LEU A 84 10.11 -2.15 2.12
C LEU A 84 9.56 -1.70 3.47
N ARG A 85 8.72 -0.67 3.50
CA ARG A 85 8.03 -0.28 4.74
C ARG A 85 7.02 -1.33 5.15
N TRP A 86 6.31 -1.89 4.17
CA TRP A 86 5.38 -3.00 4.46
C TRP A 86 6.15 -4.22 4.96
N LYS A 87 7.29 -4.52 4.32
CA LYS A 87 8.12 -5.65 4.73
C LYS A 87 8.63 -5.49 6.15
N ASP A 88 9.06 -4.28 6.53
CA ASP A 88 9.51 -3.99 7.89
C ASP A 88 8.40 -4.29 8.90
N ALA A 89 7.17 -3.85 8.59
CA ALA A 89 6.01 -4.13 9.43
C ALA A 89 5.69 -5.63 9.47
N PHE A 90 5.83 -6.31 8.33
CA PHE A 90 5.60 -7.75 8.26
C PHE A 90 6.57 -8.50 9.18
N ASP A 91 7.84 -8.14 9.13
CA ASP A 91 8.87 -8.77 9.96
C ASP A 91 8.63 -8.49 11.46
N ALA A 92 7.99 -7.37 11.77
CA ALA A 92 7.65 -6.99 13.15
C ALA A 92 6.29 -7.54 13.61
N GLY A 93 5.56 -8.23 12.73
CA GLY A 93 4.27 -8.81 13.09
C GLY A 93 3.10 -7.84 13.08
N VAL A 94 3.26 -6.66 12.44
CA VAL A 94 2.23 -5.62 12.44
C VAL A 94 1.86 -5.17 11.02
N ALA A 95 2.09 -6.00 10.01
CA ALA A 95 1.76 -5.67 8.64
C ALA A 95 0.26 -5.48 8.46
N PRO A 96 -0.18 -4.40 7.79
CA PRO A 96 -1.61 -4.22 7.54
C PRO A 96 -2.10 -5.15 6.43
N PRO A 97 -3.40 -5.46 6.40
CA PRO A 97 -3.96 -6.31 5.36
C PRO A 97 -3.73 -5.73 3.96
N VAL A 98 -3.45 -6.60 3.00
CA VAL A 98 -3.10 -6.22 1.63
C VAL A 98 -4.27 -6.48 0.69
N VAL A 99 -4.55 -5.52 -0.19
CA VAL A 99 -5.53 -5.69 -1.26
C VAL A 99 -4.74 -6.14 -2.49
N LEU A 100 -4.74 -7.47 -2.73
CA LEU A 100 -3.87 -8.06 -3.74
C LEU A 100 -4.14 -7.53 -5.15
N GLU A 101 -5.41 -7.39 -5.52
CA GLU A 101 -5.79 -6.91 -6.86
C GLU A 101 -5.33 -5.48 -7.12
N ALA A 102 -5.10 -4.71 -6.06
CA ALA A 102 -4.66 -3.32 -6.16
C ALA A 102 -3.17 -3.15 -5.85
N THR A 103 -2.45 -4.25 -5.66
CA THR A 103 -1.01 -4.24 -5.39
C THR A 103 -0.27 -4.51 -6.68
N HIS A 104 0.59 -3.58 -7.09
CA HIS A 104 1.31 -3.67 -8.36
C HIS A 104 2.25 -4.87 -8.37
N ALA A 105 2.36 -5.53 -9.52
CA ALA A 105 3.22 -6.71 -9.69
C ALA A 105 4.68 -6.44 -9.27
N ARG A 106 5.14 -5.19 -9.34
CA ARG A 106 6.50 -4.83 -8.94
C ARG A 106 6.78 -5.10 -7.47
N ALA A 107 5.74 -5.25 -6.65
CA ALA A 107 5.93 -5.64 -5.25
C ALA A 107 6.68 -6.95 -5.14
N LEU A 108 6.57 -7.83 -6.13
CA LEU A 108 7.25 -9.13 -6.14
C LEU A 108 8.77 -9.02 -6.33
N ASP A 109 9.29 -7.82 -6.65
CA ASP A 109 10.72 -7.58 -6.65
C ASP A 109 11.29 -7.51 -5.23
N PHE A 110 10.45 -7.25 -4.23
CA PHE A 110 10.86 -7.04 -2.85
C PHE A 110 10.26 -8.05 -1.89
N LEU A 111 9.10 -8.63 -2.25
CA LEU A 111 8.28 -9.47 -1.39
C LEU A 111 7.90 -10.73 -2.14
N THR A 112 7.63 -11.80 -1.40
CA THR A 112 7.07 -13.00 -2.04
C THR A 112 5.56 -12.90 -2.07
N LEU A 113 4.95 -13.57 -3.04
CA LEU A 113 3.49 -13.63 -3.09
C LEU A 113 2.94 -14.30 -1.82
N ALA A 114 3.64 -15.30 -1.28
CA ALA A 114 3.21 -15.97 -0.05
C ALA A 114 3.14 -14.99 1.13
N GLN A 115 4.11 -14.07 1.26
CA GLN A 115 4.07 -13.06 2.31
C GLN A 115 2.83 -12.17 2.16
N LEU A 116 2.57 -11.70 0.95
CA LEU A 116 1.41 -10.84 0.68
C LEU A 116 0.11 -11.59 0.91
N GLN A 117 0.01 -12.84 0.47
CA GLN A 117 -1.19 -13.64 0.64
C GLN A 117 -1.49 -13.95 2.10
N SER A 118 -0.47 -14.09 2.93
CA SER A 118 -0.67 -14.35 4.36
C SER A 118 -1.35 -13.19 5.07
N CYS A 119 -1.28 -12.00 4.49
CA CYS A 119 -1.92 -10.79 5.03
C CYS A 119 -3.03 -10.28 4.11
N ALA A 120 -3.52 -11.11 3.19
CA ALA A 120 -4.52 -10.66 2.22
C ALA A 120 -5.79 -10.19 2.91
N HIS A 121 -6.31 -9.06 2.44
CA HIS A 121 -7.65 -8.59 2.80
C HIS A 121 -8.62 -9.46 2.00
N ASP A 122 -9.14 -10.51 2.62
CA ASP A 122 -9.84 -11.56 1.92
C ASP A 122 -11.33 -11.30 1.73
N ALA A 123 -12.00 -12.24 1.06
CA ALA A 123 -13.42 -12.10 0.75
C ALA A 123 -14.28 -12.03 2.01
N ALA A 124 -13.87 -12.67 3.10
CA ALA A 124 -14.62 -12.62 4.35
C ALA A 124 -14.65 -11.21 4.92
N ASP A 125 -13.55 -10.47 4.78
CA ASP A 125 -13.49 -9.08 5.24
C ASP A 125 -14.32 -8.14 4.39
N ARG A 126 -14.62 -8.55 3.16
CA ARG A 126 -15.39 -7.74 2.23
C ARG A 126 -16.87 -8.01 2.27
N SER A 127 -17.27 -9.07 2.90
CA SER A 127 -18.68 -9.47 2.96
C SER A 127 -19.45 -8.79 4.07
#